data_babe4d3acbee8f51715fb691e32b2b09
#
_entry.id   babe4d3acbee8f51715fb691e32b2b09
#
_cell.length_a   1.000
_cell.length_b   1.000
_cell.length_c   1.000
_cell.angle_alpha   90.00
_cell.angle_beta   90.00
_cell.angle_gamma   90.00
#
_symmetry.space_group_name_H-M   'P 1'
#
loop_
_entity.id
_entity.type
_entity.pdbx_description
1 polymer ?
#
loop_
_entity_poly.entity_id
_entity_poly.type
_entity_poly.pdbx_seq_one_letter_code
_entity_poly.pdbx_strand_id
1 'polypeptide(L)'
;AAYKERPREAGVVFVTCGATGEMFLADVVDAPAAFNRMRFQLSSGLYPDKRLQALWNQHGESAFEFGVLQRLDPSDADADIAEELETLLDLCLAEHPEATKLKAAHGARRR
;
A
#
# COMPACT_ATOMS: atom_id res chain seq x y z
N ALA A 1 16.47 19.68 -12.77
CA ALA A 1 17.15 19.58 -11.51
C ALA A 1 16.19 19.42 -10.35
N ALA A 2 15.11 20.13 -10.41
CA ALA A 2 14.18 20.06 -9.30
C ALA A 2 13.60 18.67 -9.10
N TYR A 3 13.58 17.90 -10.14
CA TYR A 3 12.95 16.62 -10.07
C TYR A 3 13.56 15.70 -9.03
N LYS A 4 14.83 15.79 -8.85
CA LYS A 4 15.46 14.88 -7.92
C LYS A 4 15.23 15.27 -6.48
N GLU A 5 14.73 16.45 -6.29
CA GLU A 5 14.43 16.90 -4.95
C GLU A 5 13.04 16.52 -4.51
N ARG A 6 12.30 15.89 -5.38
CA ARG A 6 10.94 15.52 -5.04
C ARG A 6 10.92 14.55 -3.87
N PRO A 7 10.17 14.87 -2.81
CA PRO A 7 10.12 13.96 -1.67
C PRO A 7 9.42 12.67 -2.05
N ARG A 8 9.77 11.63 -1.35
CA ARG A 8 9.09 10.36 -1.54
C ARG A 8 7.66 10.49 -1.08
N GLU A 9 6.80 9.75 -1.74
CA GLU A 9 5.41 9.75 -1.36
C GLU A 9 5.15 8.59 -0.42
N ALA A 10 5.57 8.78 0.81
CA ALA A 10 5.35 7.78 1.85
C ALA A 10 4.00 7.97 2.48
N GLY A 11 3.41 6.87 2.92
CA GLY A 11 2.13 6.94 3.59
C GLY A 11 1.39 5.62 3.53
N VAL A 12 0.09 5.70 3.76
CA VAL A 12 -0.78 4.53 3.71
C VAL A 12 -1.56 4.55 2.41
N VAL A 13 -1.50 3.46 1.68
CA VAL A 13 -2.21 3.33 0.42
C VAL A 13 -3.34 2.33 0.55
N PHE A 14 -4.33 2.44 -0.33
CA PHE A 14 -5.44 1.51 -0.35
C PHE A 14 -5.51 0.81 -1.69
N VAL A 15 -6.04 -0.40 -1.63
CA VAL A 15 -6.40 -1.16 -2.81
C VAL A 15 -7.81 -1.64 -2.57
N THR A 16 -8.74 -1.30 -3.44
CA THR A 16 -10.12 -1.74 -3.29
C THR A 16 -10.50 -2.61 -4.46
N CYS A 17 -11.30 -3.63 -4.17
CA CYS A 17 -11.87 -4.48 -5.20
C CYS A 17 -13.32 -4.07 -5.39
N GLY A 18 -13.61 -3.47 -6.53
CA GLY A 18 -14.96 -2.98 -6.79
C GLY A 18 -15.98 -4.08 -6.90
N ALA A 19 -15.54 -5.29 -7.26
CA ALA A 19 -16.47 -6.40 -7.43
C ALA A 19 -17.00 -6.91 -6.08
N THR A 20 -16.18 -6.86 -5.03
CA THR A 20 -16.58 -7.37 -3.72
C THR A 20 -16.74 -6.29 -2.68
N GLY A 21 -16.16 -5.12 -2.92
CA GLY A 21 -16.18 -4.06 -1.94
C GLY A 21 -15.08 -4.16 -0.90
N GLU A 22 -14.21 -5.14 -1.02
CA GLU A 22 -13.14 -5.31 -0.05
C GLU A 22 -12.07 -4.24 -0.20
N MET A 23 -11.52 -3.81 0.92
CA MET A 23 -10.51 -2.77 0.94
C MET A 23 -9.29 -3.28 1.68
N PHE A 24 -8.12 -2.99 1.14
CA PHE A 24 -6.85 -3.40 1.74
C PHE A 24 -5.98 -2.17 1.95
N LEU A 25 -5.25 -2.14 3.05
CA LEU A 25 -4.38 -1.02 3.39
C LEU A 25 -2.95 -1.51 3.58
N ALA A 26 -2.02 -0.67 3.18
CA ALA A 26 -0.61 -0.97 3.35
C ALA A 26 0.16 0.32 3.54
N ASP A 27 1.24 0.24 4.29
CA ASP A 27 2.14 1.38 4.44
C ASP A 27 3.28 1.23 3.45
N VAL A 28 3.64 2.32 2.80
CA VAL A 28 4.66 2.30 1.76
C VAL A 28 5.56 3.52 1.90
N VAL A 29 6.79 3.39 1.43
CA VAL A 29 7.72 4.52 1.47
C VAL A 29 7.70 5.33 0.19
N ASP A 30 7.12 4.77 -0.87
CA ASP A 30 7.08 5.43 -2.17
C ASP A 30 5.85 4.89 -2.90
N ALA A 31 4.77 5.67 -2.88
CA ALA A 31 3.49 5.17 -3.39
C ALA A 31 3.54 4.80 -4.87
N PRO A 32 4.08 5.65 -5.77
CA PRO A 32 4.10 5.24 -7.17
C PRO A 32 4.87 3.95 -7.41
N ALA A 33 6.01 3.81 -6.75
CA ALA A 33 6.81 2.59 -6.90
C ALA A 33 6.08 1.38 -6.33
N ALA A 34 5.37 1.58 -5.21
CA ALA A 34 4.62 0.49 -4.60
C ALA A 34 3.49 0.03 -5.52
N PHE A 35 2.79 0.98 -6.14
CA PHE A 35 1.70 0.61 -7.06
C PHE A 35 2.23 -0.19 -8.25
N ASN A 36 3.34 0.25 -8.82
CA ASN A 36 3.93 -0.49 -9.93
C ASN A 36 4.31 -1.89 -9.53
N ARG A 37 4.92 -2.03 -8.36
CA ARG A 37 5.32 -3.35 -7.89
C ARG A 37 4.12 -4.24 -7.63
N MET A 38 3.09 -3.68 -7.00
CA MET A 38 1.88 -4.44 -6.73
C MET A 38 1.25 -4.96 -8.01
N ARG A 39 1.10 -4.08 -9.00
CA ARG A 39 0.51 -4.49 -10.26
C ARG A 39 1.33 -5.57 -10.93
N PHE A 40 2.64 -5.41 -10.91
CA PHE A 40 3.51 -6.40 -11.52
C PHE A 40 3.38 -7.76 -10.82
N GLN A 41 3.42 -7.75 -9.50
CA GLN A 41 3.34 -9.00 -8.76
C GLN A 41 1.98 -9.65 -8.89
N LEU A 42 0.91 -8.86 -8.86
CA LEU A 42 -0.43 -9.40 -9.03
C LEU A 42 -0.62 -9.98 -10.42
N SER A 43 -0.12 -9.28 -11.43
CA SER A 43 -0.23 -9.76 -12.81
C SER A 43 0.58 -11.03 -13.04
N SER A 44 1.64 -11.19 -12.27
CA SER A 44 2.48 -12.38 -12.39
C SER A 44 2.03 -13.54 -11.52
N GLY A 45 1.05 -13.31 -10.66
CA GLY A 45 0.58 -14.36 -9.76
C GLY A 45 1.47 -14.56 -8.55
N LEU A 46 2.31 -13.59 -8.25
CA LEU A 46 3.33 -13.74 -7.21
C LEU A 46 3.15 -12.82 -6.01
N TYR A 47 1.97 -12.23 -5.88
CA TYR A 47 1.77 -11.31 -4.77
C TYR A 47 1.70 -12.06 -3.45
N PRO A 48 2.37 -11.55 -2.39
CA PRO A 48 2.43 -12.28 -1.11
C PRO A 48 1.10 -12.47 -0.42
N ASP A 49 0.20 -11.52 -0.54
CA ASP A 49 -1.10 -11.65 0.11
C ASP A 49 -2.02 -12.49 -0.76
N LYS A 50 -2.34 -13.67 -0.28
CA LYS A 50 -3.08 -14.63 -1.10
C LYS A 50 -4.50 -14.20 -1.36
N ARG A 51 -5.11 -13.50 -0.42
CA ARG A 51 -6.48 -13.05 -0.61
C ARG A 51 -6.56 -12.03 -1.75
N LEU A 52 -5.67 -11.05 -1.74
CA LEU A 52 -5.65 -10.06 -2.79
C LEU A 52 -5.31 -10.69 -4.13
N GLN A 53 -4.36 -11.61 -4.14
CA GLN A 53 -3.99 -12.30 -5.37
C GLN A 53 -5.18 -13.07 -5.94
N ALA A 54 -5.93 -13.74 -5.07
CA ALA A 54 -7.09 -14.51 -5.53
C ALA A 54 -8.15 -13.61 -6.14
N LEU A 55 -8.39 -12.47 -5.51
CA LEU A 55 -9.36 -11.51 -6.04
C LEU A 55 -8.93 -10.98 -7.39
N TRP A 56 -7.64 -10.71 -7.53
CA TRP A 56 -7.10 -10.23 -8.79
C TRP A 56 -7.28 -11.27 -9.88
N ASN A 57 -6.97 -12.52 -9.57
CA ASN A 57 -7.11 -13.60 -10.54
C ASN A 57 -8.57 -13.78 -10.94
N GLN A 58 -9.48 -13.56 -10.01
CA GLN A 58 -10.89 -13.81 -10.26
C GLN A 58 -11.56 -12.66 -10.99
N HIS A 59 -11.23 -11.43 -10.64
CA HIS A 59 -11.97 -10.27 -11.15
C HIS A 59 -11.20 -9.42 -12.14
N GLY A 60 -9.87 -9.54 -12.16
CA GLY A 60 -9.06 -8.80 -13.12
C GLY A 60 -8.69 -7.42 -12.65
N GLU A 61 -7.72 -6.86 -13.33
CA GLU A 61 -7.14 -5.58 -12.95
C GLU A 61 -8.19 -4.46 -12.95
N SER A 62 -9.09 -4.48 -13.89
CA SER A 62 -10.04 -3.39 -14.04
C SER A 62 -10.99 -3.27 -12.86
N ALA A 63 -11.10 -4.31 -12.03
CA ALA A 63 -11.96 -4.26 -10.87
C ALA A 63 -11.30 -3.56 -9.67
N PHE A 64 -10.03 -3.21 -9.80
CA PHE A 64 -9.28 -2.70 -8.67
C PHE A 64 -8.95 -1.23 -8.81
N GLU A 65 -8.92 -0.55 -7.67
CA GLU A 65 -8.54 0.85 -7.61
C GLU A 65 -7.43 1.00 -6.57
N PHE A 66 -6.39 1.74 -6.94
CA PHE A 66 -5.26 2.00 -6.07
C PHE A 66 -5.21 3.49 -5.77
N GLY A 67 -4.88 3.83 -4.54
CA GLY A 67 -4.75 5.24 -4.20
C GLY A 67 -4.05 5.43 -2.88
N VAL A 68 -3.77 6.69 -2.57
CA VAL A 68 -3.14 7.07 -1.32
C VAL A 68 -4.24 7.50 -0.35
N LEU A 69 -4.31 6.82 0.78
CA LEU A 69 -5.31 7.16 1.79
C LEU A 69 -4.82 8.28 2.69
N GLN A 70 -3.57 8.20 3.10
CA GLN A 70 -3.02 9.17 4.02
C GLN A 70 -1.53 9.31 3.76
N ARG A 71 -1.05 10.53 3.57
CA ARG A 71 0.36 10.76 3.37
C ARG A 71 1.07 11.00 4.68
N LEU A 72 2.31 10.55 4.74
CA LEU A 72 3.16 10.85 5.87
C LEU A 72 3.81 12.19 5.62
N ASP A 73 3.82 13.04 6.63
CA ASP A 73 4.39 14.37 6.51
C ASP A 73 5.89 14.28 6.28
N PRO A 74 6.40 14.82 5.17
CA PRO A 74 7.82 14.73 4.90
C PRO A 74 8.68 15.46 5.92
N SER A 75 8.13 16.38 6.69
CA SER A 75 8.92 17.06 7.70
C SER A 75 9.36 16.14 8.81
N ASP A 76 8.81 14.96 8.88
CA ASP A 76 9.21 13.98 9.88
C ASP A 76 10.25 13.01 9.35
N ALA A 77 10.89 13.36 8.26
CA ALA A 77 11.80 12.45 7.58
C ALA A 77 12.97 12.00 8.45
N ASP A 78 13.31 12.78 9.42
CA ASP A 78 14.44 12.42 10.29
C ASP A 78 14.09 11.33 11.28
N ALA A 79 12.82 11.09 11.49
CA ALA A 79 12.39 10.08 12.41
C ALA A 79 12.52 8.71 11.76
N ASP A 80 12.27 7.69 12.55
CA ASP A 80 12.23 6.34 12.03
C ASP A 80 10.98 6.22 11.16
N ILE A 81 11.18 6.34 9.86
CA ILE A 81 10.04 6.37 8.94
C ILE A 81 9.24 5.08 8.98
N ALA A 82 9.91 3.96 9.20
CA ALA A 82 9.20 2.69 9.27
C ALA A 82 8.23 2.67 10.44
N GLU A 83 8.67 3.18 11.58
CA GLU A 83 7.83 3.22 12.74
C GLU A 83 6.68 4.20 12.57
N GLU A 84 6.97 5.35 11.96
CA GLU A 84 5.94 6.33 11.68
C GLU A 84 4.87 5.77 10.75
N LEU A 85 5.31 5.05 9.74
CA LEU A 85 4.37 4.46 8.79
C LEU A 85 3.51 3.40 9.46
N GLU A 86 4.11 2.61 10.32
CA GLU A 86 3.37 1.57 11.02
C GLU A 86 2.29 2.18 11.91
N THR A 87 2.63 3.25 12.60
CA THR A 87 1.66 3.94 13.43
C THR A 87 0.54 4.52 12.59
N LEU A 88 0.89 5.13 11.47
CA LEU A 88 -0.10 5.71 10.58
C LEU A 88 -1.03 4.65 10.04
N LEU A 89 -0.48 3.50 9.68
CA LEU A 89 -1.30 2.40 9.19
C LEU A 89 -2.28 1.93 10.27
N ASP A 90 -1.81 1.81 11.50
CA ASP A 90 -2.69 1.41 12.59
C ASP A 90 -3.84 2.39 12.78
N LEU A 91 -3.54 3.68 12.68
CA LEU A 91 -4.59 4.69 12.80
C LEU A 91 -5.60 4.58 11.67
N CYS A 92 -5.12 4.36 10.45
CA CYS A 92 -6.01 4.21 9.31
C CYS A 92 -6.88 2.97 9.45
N LEU A 93 -6.30 1.88 9.94
CA LEU A 93 -7.07 0.66 10.16
C LEU A 93 -8.15 0.87 11.22
N ALA A 94 -7.85 1.66 12.23
CA ALA A 94 -8.85 1.96 13.25
C ALA A 94 -10.01 2.77 12.68
N GLU A 95 -9.71 3.64 11.72
CA GLU A 95 -10.74 4.44 11.08
C GLU A 95 -11.52 3.67 10.03
N HIS A 96 -10.95 2.59 9.54
CA HIS A 96 -11.56 1.77 8.51
C HIS A 96 -11.59 0.32 8.95
N PRO A 97 -12.43 0.00 9.93
CA PRO A 97 -12.43 -1.38 10.48
C PRO A 97 -12.78 -2.44 9.44
N GLU A 98 -13.40 -2.05 8.35
CA GLU A 98 -13.72 -2.99 7.28
C GLU A 98 -12.50 -3.35 6.44
N ALA A 99 -11.42 -2.58 6.55
CA ALA A 99 -10.24 -2.80 5.73
C ALA A 99 -9.34 -3.88 6.31
N THR A 100 -8.58 -4.51 5.44
CA THR A 100 -7.65 -5.56 5.81
C THR A 100 -6.23 -5.07 5.59
N LYS A 101 -5.36 -5.33 6.54
CA LYS A 101 -3.96 -4.99 6.40
C LYS A 101 -3.28 -5.95 5.44
N LEU A 102 -2.58 -5.41 4.44
CA LEU A 102 -1.86 -6.24 3.49
C LEU A 102 -0.59 -6.78 4.13
N LYS A 103 -0.27 -8.02 3.78
CA LYS A 103 0.92 -8.64 4.30
C LYS A 103 2.14 -8.20 3.54
N ALA A 104 3.18 -7.90 4.26
CA ALA A 104 4.51 -7.74 3.70
C ALA A 104 4.54 -6.93 2.43
N ALA A 105 3.74 -5.89 2.38
CA ALA A 105 3.66 -5.13 1.15
C ALA A 105 4.99 -4.54 0.76
N HIS A 106 5.82 -4.21 1.71
CA HIS A 106 7.10 -3.65 1.38
C HIS A 106 8.24 -4.54 1.82
N GLY A 107 7.98 -5.78 1.90
CA GLY A 107 9.02 -6.74 2.07
C GLY A 107 9.53 -6.86 3.44
N ALA A 108 10.64 -7.39 3.49
CA ALA A 108 11.20 -7.84 4.60
C ALA A 108 11.83 -6.89 5.42
N ARG A 109 11.40 -6.46 6.26
CA ARG A 109 12.14 -5.73 7.12
C ARG A 109 12.61 -6.56 8.26
N ARG A 110 12.73 -7.12 8.45
CA ARG A 110 12.99 -7.84 9.16
C ARG A 110 13.34 -8.38 9.62
N ARG A 111 13.62 -8.67 9.89
CA ARG A 111 13.96 -9.16 10.29
C ARG A 111 14.26 -9.44 10.45
#